data_12d52cc57fee2208dd71b78fb89909f8
#
_entry.id   12d52cc57fee2208dd71b78fb89909f8
#
_cell.length_a   1.000
_cell.length_b   1.000
_cell.length_c   1.000
_cell.angle_alpha   90.00
_cell.angle_beta   90.00
_cell.angle_gamma   90.00
#
_symmetry.space_group_name_H-M   'P 1'
#
loop_
_entity.id
_entity.type
_entity.pdbx_description
1 polymer ?
#
loop_
_entity_poly.entity_id
_entity_poly.type
_entity_poly.pdbx_seq_one_letter_code
_entity_poly.pdbx_strand_id
1 'polypeptide(L)'
;GVLLDDDAWEEIQVPDTEEAQKADFALRIAGDSMEPIYHDGDIVLVEKADILQVGEIGIFFVNGNGYIKKFGGDRLISLNDAYADIALTNQARCFGKVIGRV
;
A
#
# COMPACT_ATOMS: atom_id res chain seq x y z
N GLY A 1 4.44 6.10 -0.56
CA GLY A 1 5.81 5.63 -0.43
C GLY A 1 6.09 4.41 -1.29
N VAL A 2 7.33 4.23 -1.65
CA VAL A 2 7.77 3.08 -2.41
C VAL A 2 7.84 1.89 -1.46
N LEU A 3 7.26 0.77 -1.87
CA LEU A 3 7.30 -0.46 -1.11
C LEU A 3 8.58 -1.25 -1.42
N LEU A 4 8.67 -2.45 -0.84
CA LEU A 4 9.77 -3.37 -1.08
C LEU A 4 9.91 -3.66 -2.56
N ASP A 5 11.14 -3.74 -3.05
CA ASP A 5 11.42 -4.22 -4.40
C ASP A 5 11.30 -5.76 -4.46
N ASP A 6 11.48 -6.33 -5.64
CA ASP A 6 11.27 -7.76 -5.86
C ASP A 6 12.17 -8.64 -5.01
N ASP A 7 13.34 -8.15 -4.61
CA ASP A 7 14.32 -8.90 -3.83
C ASP A 7 14.15 -8.72 -2.33
N ALA A 8 13.22 -7.85 -1.91
CA ALA A 8 13.11 -7.43 -0.52
C ALA A 8 11.93 -8.08 0.22
N TRP A 9 11.35 -9.14 -0.33
CA TRP A 9 10.34 -9.91 0.37
C TRP A 9 10.94 -10.57 1.60
N GLU A 10 10.38 -10.29 2.76
CA GLU A 10 10.84 -10.87 4.02
C GLU A 10 9.68 -11.53 4.76
N GLU A 11 9.99 -12.53 5.54
CA GLU A 11 9.02 -13.13 6.44
C GLU A 11 8.77 -12.16 7.58
N ILE A 12 7.51 -11.75 7.74
CA ILE A 12 7.11 -10.80 8.77
C ILE A 12 6.23 -11.53 9.77
N GLN A 13 6.64 -11.49 11.05
CA GLN A 13 5.84 -12.02 12.13
C GLN A 13 4.74 -11.03 12.46
N VAL A 14 3.48 -11.48 12.41
CA VAL A 14 2.33 -10.64 12.72
C VAL A 14 1.54 -11.25 13.87
N PRO A 15 0.86 -10.42 14.69
CA PRO A 15 -0.02 -10.93 15.73
C PRO A 15 -1.17 -11.75 15.13
N ASP A 16 -1.63 -12.75 15.89
CA ASP A 16 -2.76 -13.57 15.48
C ASP A 16 -4.07 -12.84 15.82
N THR A 17 -4.44 -11.88 14.98
CA THR A 17 -5.65 -11.08 15.11
C THR A 17 -6.63 -11.40 13.98
N GLU A 18 -7.88 -10.94 14.10
CA GLU A 18 -8.86 -11.11 13.02
C GLU A 18 -8.39 -10.47 11.73
N GLU A 19 -7.79 -9.27 11.81
CA GLU A 19 -7.28 -8.57 10.63
C GLU A 19 -6.13 -9.34 10.01
N ALA A 20 -5.22 -9.86 10.82
CA ALA A 20 -4.10 -10.66 10.31
C ALA A 20 -4.58 -11.94 9.65
N GLN A 21 -5.65 -12.55 10.16
CA GLN A 21 -6.21 -13.76 9.58
C GLN A 21 -6.87 -13.50 8.22
N LYS A 22 -7.41 -12.31 8.01
CA LYS A 22 -8.00 -11.90 6.73
C LYS A 22 -6.97 -11.47 5.71
N ALA A 23 -5.77 -11.11 6.17
CA ALA A 23 -4.71 -10.64 5.29
C ALA A 23 -4.11 -11.81 4.50
N ASP A 24 -3.82 -11.55 3.23
CA ASP A 24 -3.10 -12.51 2.39
C ASP A 24 -1.60 -12.37 2.59
N PHE A 25 -1.13 -11.18 2.95
CA PHE A 25 0.28 -10.92 3.23
C PHE A 25 0.43 -9.63 4.02
N ALA A 26 1.65 -9.41 4.50
CA ALA A 26 2.04 -8.19 5.19
C ALA A 26 3.22 -7.55 4.47
N LEU A 27 3.26 -6.22 4.43
CA LEU A 27 4.32 -5.48 3.78
C LEU A 27 4.86 -4.40 4.70
N ARG A 28 6.17 -4.14 4.60
CA ARG A 28 6.83 -3.04 5.30
C ARG A 28 6.82 -1.81 4.40
N ILE A 29 6.39 -0.68 4.95
CA ILE A 29 6.37 0.59 4.23
C ILE A 29 7.79 1.18 4.18
N ALA A 30 8.17 1.66 3.01
CA ALA A 30 9.38 2.45 2.82
C ALA A 30 9.00 3.87 2.43
N GLY A 31 9.61 4.85 3.09
CA GLY A 31 9.38 6.26 2.81
C GLY A 31 8.28 6.89 3.65
N ASP A 32 8.00 8.15 3.40
CA ASP A 32 7.14 8.98 4.24
C ASP A 32 5.94 9.59 3.51
N SER A 33 5.63 9.12 2.30
CA SER A 33 4.56 9.71 1.49
C SER A 33 3.16 9.52 2.09
N MET A 34 3.00 8.61 3.04
CA MET A 34 1.71 8.34 3.69
C MET A 34 1.65 8.84 5.13
N GLU A 35 2.64 9.63 5.56
CA GLU A 35 2.57 10.30 6.85
C GLU A 35 1.46 11.38 6.83
N PRO A 36 0.84 11.64 7.95
CA PRO A 36 1.12 11.16 9.31
C PRO A 36 0.46 9.84 9.68
N ILE A 37 -0.27 9.22 8.78
CA ILE A 37 -1.04 7.99 9.10
C ILE A 37 -0.14 6.77 9.11
N TYR A 38 0.73 6.64 8.10
CA TYR A 38 1.68 5.54 8.00
C TYR A 38 3.09 6.09 7.95
N HIS A 39 4.01 5.42 8.63
CA HIS A 39 5.41 5.85 8.73
C HIS A 39 6.33 4.83 8.10
N ASP A 40 7.52 5.29 7.72
CA ASP A 40 8.58 4.40 7.25
C ASP A 40 8.84 3.30 8.27
N GLY A 41 8.89 2.07 7.80
CA GLY A 41 9.08 0.91 8.66
C GLY A 41 7.80 0.29 9.20
N ASP A 42 6.66 0.94 9.07
CA ASP A 42 5.38 0.36 9.49
C ASP A 42 5.07 -0.89 8.68
N ILE A 43 4.41 -1.85 9.32
CA ILE A 43 3.96 -3.06 8.66
C ILE A 43 2.45 -2.98 8.48
N VAL A 44 1.99 -3.13 7.26
CA VAL A 44 0.57 -3.12 6.93
C VAL A 44 0.11 -4.51 6.52
N LEU A 45 -1.14 -4.80 6.84
CA LEU A 45 -1.81 -6.04 6.47
C LEU A 45 -2.59 -5.80 5.19
N VAL A 46 -2.43 -6.68 4.21
CA VAL A 46 -2.96 -6.50 2.88
C VAL A 46 -3.79 -7.70 2.46
N GLU A 47 -4.98 -7.44 1.97
CA GLU A 47 -5.85 -8.43 1.35
C GLU A 47 -5.79 -8.25 -0.16
N LYS A 48 -5.61 -9.33 -0.91
CA LYS A 48 -5.59 -9.25 -2.37
C LYS A 48 -6.86 -8.62 -2.90
N ALA A 49 -6.70 -7.65 -3.79
CA ALA A 49 -7.80 -6.98 -4.47
C ALA A 49 -7.27 -6.34 -5.74
N ASP A 50 -8.04 -6.41 -6.81
CA ASP A 50 -7.70 -5.75 -8.07
C ASP A 50 -8.52 -4.50 -8.30
N ILE A 51 -9.52 -4.25 -7.46
CA ILE A 51 -10.37 -3.06 -7.51
C ILE A 51 -10.55 -2.51 -6.10
N LEU A 52 -10.38 -1.20 -5.96
CA LEU A 52 -10.65 -0.47 -4.72
C LEU A 52 -11.74 0.56 -4.94
N GLN A 53 -12.38 0.96 -3.85
CA GLN A 53 -13.29 2.10 -3.85
C GLN A 53 -12.51 3.39 -3.54
N VAL A 54 -13.02 4.50 -4.02
CA VAL A 54 -12.42 5.82 -3.75
C VAL A 54 -12.31 6.02 -2.24
N GLY A 55 -11.15 6.43 -1.79
CA GLY A 55 -10.85 6.64 -0.37
C GLY A 55 -10.17 5.48 0.33
N GLU A 56 -10.14 4.31 -0.28
CA GLU A 56 -9.45 3.16 0.31
C GLU A 56 -7.95 3.24 0.06
N ILE A 57 -7.20 2.71 1.02
CA ILE A 57 -5.74 2.63 0.92
C ILE A 57 -5.39 1.28 0.31
N GLY A 58 -4.50 1.30 -0.66
CA GLY A 58 -4.09 0.09 -1.34
C GLY A 58 -2.64 0.07 -1.76
N ILE A 59 -2.26 -1.08 -2.28
CA ILE A 59 -0.95 -1.33 -2.85
C ILE A 59 -1.09 -1.32 -4.35
N PHE A 60 -0.27 -0.52 -5.01
CA PHE A 60 -0.33 -0.34 -6.46
C PHE A 60 1.05 -0.52 -7.06
N PHE A 61 1.10 -1.11 -8.24
CA PHE A 61 2.30 -1.15 -9.07
C PHE A 61 2.10 -0.20 -10.24
N VAL A 62 3.04 0.72 -10.38
CA VAL A 62 3.04 1.70 -11.48
C VAL A 62 4.40 1.62 -12.15
N ASN A 63 4.43 1.23 -13.41
CA ASN A 63 5.67 1.06 -14.17
C ASN A 63 6.69 0.14 -13.45
N GLY A 64 6.20 -0.90 -12.80
CA GLY A 64 7.05 -1.86 -12.10
C GLY A 64 7.45 -1.46 -10.68
N ASN A 65 7.07 -0.27 -10.22
CA ASN A 65 7.37 0.19 -8.86
C ASN A 65 6.14 0.01 -7.96
N GLY A 66 6.37 -0.45 -6.73
CA GLY A 66 5.31 -0.64 -5.75
C GLY A 66 5.09 0.60 -4.90
N TYR A 67 3.83 0.97 -4.71
CA TYR A 67 3.44 2.12 -3.89
C TYR A 67 2.29 1.76 -2.96
N ILE A 68 2.28 2.37 -1.77
CA ILE A 68 1.09 2.43 -0.93
C ILE A 68 0.48 3.82 -1.09
N LYS A 69 -0.78 3.89 -1.52
CA LYS A 69 -1.47 5.15 -1.80
C LYS A 69 -2.96 5.03 -1.50
N LYS A 70 -3.59 6.20 -1.36
CA LYS A 70 -5.05 6.28 -1.29
C LYS A 70 -5.61 6.32 -2.71
N PHE A 71 -6.62 5.49 -2.97
CA PHE A 71 -7.26 5.47 -4.29
C PHE A 71 -8.17 6.68 -4.46
N GLY A 72 -7.95 7.45 -5.50
CA GLY A 72 -8.72 8.65 -5.80
C GLY A 72 -9.66 8.51 -7.01
N GLY A 73 -9.81 7.31 -7.56
CA GLY A 73 -10.62 7.07 -8.75
C GLY A 73 -9.80 7.16 -10.02
N ASP A 74 -9.32 8.34 -10.36
CA ASP A 74 -8.49 8.59 -11.54
C ASP A 74 -7.01 8.85 -11.19
N ARG A 75 -6.67 8.75 -9.91
CA ARG A 75 -5.33 9.06 -9.42
C ARG A 75 -5.02 8.29 -8.14
N LEU A 76 -3.75 8.24 -7.81
CA LEU A 76 -3.25 7.71 -6.54
C LEU A 76 -2.77 8.88 -5.69
N ILE A 77 -3.25 8.95 -4.47
CA ILE A 77 -3.05 10.11 -3.60
C ILE A 77 -2.13 9.73 -2.44
N SER A 78 -1.08 10.54 -2.23
CA SER A 78 -0.27 10.46 -1.03
C SER A 78 -0.96 11.21 0.10
N LEU A 79 -0.93 10.66 1.31
CA LEU A 79 -1.51 11.33 2.47
C LEU A 79 -0.63 12.50 2.94
N ASN A 80 0.66 12.47 2.62
CA ASN A 80 1.58 13.55 2.87
C ASN A 80 1.48 14.58 1.74
N ASP A 81 1.08 15.80 2.06
CA ASP A 81 0.85 16.88 1.09
C ASP A 81 2.11 17.29 0.33
N ALA A 82 3.29 16.92 0.81
CA ALA A 82 4.54 17.20 0.12
C ALA A 82 4.71 16.39 -1.18
N TYR A 83 3.89 15.36 -1.36
CA TYR A 83 3.97 14.47 -2.54
C TYR A 83 2.81 14.74 -3.47
N ALA A 84 3.10 14.84 -4.76
CA ALA A 84 2.09 15.01 -5.79
C ALA A 84 1.32 13.72 -6.04
N ASP A 85 0.08 13.85 -6.50
CA ASP A 85 -0.73 12.71 -6.92
C ASP A 85 -0.10 12.03 -8.14
N ILE A 86 -0.33 10.74 -8.26
CA ILE A 86 0.10 9.96 -9.43
C ILE A 86 -1.13 9.68 -10.28
N ALA A 87 -1.12 10.13 -11.53
CA ALA A 87 -2.22 9.85 -12.45
C ALA A 87 -2.28 8.36 -12.76
N LEU A 88 -3.48 7.79 -12.74
CA LEU A 88 -3.69 6.40 -13.15
C LEU A 88 -3.56 6.28 -14.66
N THR A 89 -2.77 5.31 -15.09
CA THR A 89 -2.54 5.00 -16.49
C THR A 89 -2.72 3.50 -16.71
N ASN A 90 -2.61 3.05 -17.95
CA ASN A 90 -2.64 1.63 -18.28
C ASN A 90 -1.47 0.86 -17.66
N GLN A 91 -0.46 1.55 -17.15
CA GLN A 91 0.71 0.95 -16.50
C GLN A 91 0.50 0.73 -15.00
N ALA A 92 -0.62 1.16 -14.45
CA ALA A 92 -0.91 1.02 -13.03
C ALA A 92 -1.79 -0.21 -12.79
N ARG A 93 -1.45 -0.95 -11.73
CA ARG A 93 -2.23 -2.13 -11.31
C ARG A 93 -2.47 -2.09 -9.81
N CYS A 94 -3.69 -2.38 -9.40
CA CYS A 94 -3.99 -2.60 -7.98
C CYS A 94 -3.58 -4.01 -7.60
N PHE A 95 -2.84 -4.13 -6.51
CA PHE A 95 -2.35 -5.42 -6.01
C PHE A 95 -3.10 -5.87 -4.76
N GLY A 96 -3.57 -4.93 -3.96
CA GLY A 96 -4.28 -5.27 -2.75
C GLY A 96 -4.81 -4.05 -2.01
N LYS A 97 -5.65 -4.33 -1.02
CA LYS A 97 -6.24 -3.36 -0.13
C LYS A 97 -5.59 -3.46 1.24
N VAL A 98 -5.18 -2.34 1.80
CA VAL A 98 -4.67 -2.29 3.17
C VAL A 98 -5.86 -2.41 4.12
N ILE A 99 -5.85 -3.44 4.97
CA ILE A 99 -6.94 -3.72 5.88
C ILE A 99 -6.57 -3.51 7.36
N GLY A 100 -5.30 -3.27 7.62
CA GLY A 100 -4.85 -3.02 8.98
C GLY A 100 -3.37 -2.73 9.05
N ARG A 101 -2.91 -2.46 10.25
CA ARG A 101 -1.50 -2.18 10.55
C ARG A 101 -1.09 -2.96 11.80
N VAL A 102 0.11 -3.48 11.78
CA VAL A 102 0.70 -4.16 12.93
C VAL A 102 1.23 -3.16 13.96
#